data_4c935f1cff31a6e1a5abac6e43b33f61
#
_entry.id   4c935f1cff31a6e1a5abac6e43b33f61
#
_cell.length_a   1.000
_cell.length_b   1.000
_cell.length_c   1.000
_cell.angle_alpha   90.00
_cell.angle_beta   90.00
_cell.angle_gamma   90.00
#
_symmetry.space_group_name_H-M   'P 1'
#
loop_
_entity.id
_entity.type
_entity.pdbx_description
1 polymer ?
#
loop_
_entity_poly.entity_id
_entity_poly.type
_entity_poly.pdbx_seq_one_letter_code
_entity_poly.pdbx_strand_id
1 'polypeptide(L)'
;MNLVVGMTWDGVNDSPALRRADVGFAMGSGTEAARDAGDIVILDDNFRSIKDAILYGRTIYNNILKFCRFQLVINIAAVVVSAFAPFFGIMEPLRVTHLLFINLVMDSLGAIMLGNEPAHESYMHEKPRRRDASIISPAMAAQILWMGTWLVLLSFAFLTQPIFAACFAGQAEQYTAYFLLFVLASLMNGFNVRSSGFGIFRDLGANPGFLRVWGGIVLIMAAIINAPLLPNEIGAWIGAMFSCTPIHPGGWVLAFLLAATMLPVDLLRKALVRALR
;
A
#
# COMPACT_ATOMS: atom_id res chain seq x y z
N MET A 1 -25.13 20.92 8.31
CA MET A 1 -24.20 19.83 8.60
C MET A 1 -23.19 19.76 7.45
N ASN A 2 -21.89 19.65 7.72
CA ASN A 2 -20.87 19.57 6.67
C ASN A 2 -20.55 18.10 6.34
N LEU A 3 -21.59 17.35 5.90
CA LEU A 3 -21.52 15.93 5.56
C LEU A 3 -21.60 15.73 4.06
N VAL A 4 -21.00 14.65 3.56
CA VAL A 4 -21.23 14.18 2.20
C VAL A 4 -22.65 13.62 2.11
N VAL A 5 -23.43 14.13 1.16
CA VAL A 5 -24.85 13.84 0.98
C VAL A 5 -25.09 13.23 -0.39
N GLY A 6 -25.69 12.04 -0.42
CA GLY A 6 -26.28 11.46 -1.63
C GLY A 6 -27.77 11.81 -1.72
N MET A 7 -28.26 12.12 -2.91
CA MET A 7 -29.68 12.32 -3.18
C MET A 7 -30.13 11.41 -4.33
N THR A 8 -31.35 10.92 -4.23
CA THR A 8 -31.98 10.13 -5.29
C THR A 8 -33.29 10.72 -5.71
N TRP A 9 -33.54 10.78 -7.02
CA TRP A 9 -34.78 11.35 -7.60
C TRP A 9 -35.05 10.88 -9.03
N ASP A 10 -36.26 11.15 -9.55
CA ASP A 10 -36.71 10.72 -10.87
C ASP A 10 -37.40 11.83 -11.70
N GLY A 11 -37.73 12.99 -11.10
CA GLY A 11 -38.49 14.08 -11.71
C GLY A 11 -37.66 15.27 -12.22
N VAL A 12 -38.22 16.05 -13.17
CA VAL A 12 -37.55 17.23 -13.73
C VAL A 12 -37.37 18.35 -12.68
N ASN A 13 -38.30 18.47 -11.76
CA ASN A 13 -38.29 19.52 -10.74
C ASN A 13 -37.15 19.40 -9.74
N ASP A 14 -36.49 18.24 -9.71
CA ASP A 14 -35.51 17.87 -8.72
C ASP A 14 -34.08 17.92 -9.25
N SER A 15 -33.92 18.16 -10.56
CA SER A 15 -32.60 18.34 -11.20
C SER A 15 -31.70 19.36 -10.49
N PRO A 16 -32.19 20.51 -9.97
CA PRO A 16 -31.35 21.41 -9.20
C PRO A 16 -30.86 20.83 -7.87
N ALA A 17 -31.66 19.98 -7.22
CA ALA A 17 -31.30 19.33 -5.97
C ALA A 17 -30.25 18.23 -6.19
N LEU A 18 -30.38 17.41 -7.26
CA LEU A 18 -29.39 16.43 -7.68
C LEU A 18 -28.01 17.07 -7.93
N ARG A 19 -27.98 18.17 -8.69
CA ARG A 19 -26.74 18.93 -8.96
C ARG A 19 -26.13 19.56 -7.72
N ARG A 20 -26.87 19.76 -6.65
CA ARG A 20 -26.38 20.34 -5.39
C ARG A 20 -25.94 19.29 -4.38
N ALA A 21 -26.34 18.05 -4.57
CA ALA A 21 -25.84 16.92 -3.78
C ALA A 21 -24.35 16.67 -4.05
N ASP A 22 -23.68 15.95 -3.16
CA ASP A 22 -22.30 15.49 -3.41
C ASP A 22 -22.29 14.30 -4.38
N VAL A 23 -23.38 13.50 -4.37
CA VAL A 23 -23.62 12.42 -5.32
C VAL A 23 -25.11 12.38 -5.64
N GLY A 24 -25.46 12.67 -6.87
CA GLY A 24 -26.83 12.56 -7.38
C GLY A 24 -27.08 11.18 -7.99
N PHE A 25 -28.11 10.46 -7.50
CA PHE A 25 -28.56 9.20 -8.09
C PHE A 25 -29.86 9.45 -8.88
N ALA A 26 -29.80 9.33 -10.19
CA ALA A 26 -30.97 9.37 -11.04
C ALA A 26 -31.51 7.97 -11.32
N MET A 27 -32.84 7.81 -11.31
CA MET A 27 -33.47 6.54 -11.69
C MET A 27 -33.44 6.36 -13.21
N GLY A 28 -33.30 5.13 -13.69
CA GLY A 28 -33.22 4.80 -15.12
C GLY A 28 -34.51 5.13 -15.87
N SER A 29 -35.67 4.94 -15.23
CA SER A 29 -36.99 5.35 -15.70
C SER A 29 -37.26 6.86 -15.59
N GLY A 30 -36.38 7.62 -14.91
CA GLY A 30 -36.50 9.05 -14.73
C GLY A 30 -36.38 9.82 -16.05
N THR A 31 -36.74 11.09 -16.00
CA THR A 31 -36.65 11.98 -17.17
C THR A 31 -35.19 12.17 -17.62
N GLU A 32 -35.00 12.46 -18.91
CA GLU A 32 -33.66 12.73 -19.47
C GLU A 32 -32.94 13.85 -18.68
N ALA A 33 -33.66 14.91 -18.31
CA ALA A 33 -33.12 16.00 -17.50
C ALA A 33 -32.68 15.55 -16.11
N ALA A 34 -33.36 14.59 -15.48
CA ALA A 34 -32.95 14.02 -14.19
C ALA A 34 -31.70 13.11 -14.36
N ARG A 35 -31.64 12.32 -15.43
CA ARG A 35 -30.47 11.47 -15.74
C ARG A 35 -29.24 12.31 -16.06
N ASP A 36 -29.39 13.41 -16.80
CA ASP A 36 -28.30 14.33 -17.10
C ASP A 36 -27.80 15.14 -15.88
N ALA A 37 -28.67 15.28 -14.87
CA ALA A 37 -28.34 15.97 -13.63
C ALA A 37 -27.70 15.06 -12.57
N GLY A 38 -27.84 13.75 -12.71
CA GLY A 38 -27.30 12.76 -11.78
C GLY A 38 -25.85 12.37 -12.10
N ASP A 39 -25.06 12.09 -11.07
CA ASP A 39 -23.70 11.55 -11.23
C ASP A 39 -23.73 10.05 -11.54
N ILE A 40 -24.74 9.34 -11.07
CA ILE A 40 -24.93 7.89 -11.24
C ILE A 40 -26.38 7.62 -11.68
N VAL A 41 -26.56 6.83 -12.73
CA VAL A 41 -27.89 6.39 -13.21
C VAL A 41 -28.14 4.95 -12.78
N ILE A 42 -29.23 4.72 -12.06
CA ILE A 42 -29.67 3.40 -11.57
C ILE A 42 -30.60 2.78 -12.62
N LEU A 43 -30.02 1.95 -13.50
CA LEU A 43 -30.72 1.43 -14.67
C LEU A 43 -31.88 0.47 -14.37
N ASP A 44 -31.82 -0.20 -13.23
CA ASP A 44 -32.83 -1.19 -12.78
C ASP A 44 -33.90 -0.59 -11.84
N ASP A 45 -33.85 0.72 -11.60
CA ASP A 45 -34.74 1.44 -10.70
C ASP A 45 -34.86 0.87 -9.29
N ASN A 46 -33.80 0.18 -8.83
CA ASN A 46 -33.82 -0.57 -7.59
C ASN A 46 -32.97 0.13 -6.51
N PHE A 47 -33.59 0.47 -5.38
CA PHE A 47 -32.91 1.04 -4.21
C PHE A 47 -31.78 0.13 -3.68
N ARG A 48 -31.84 -1.17 -3.92
CA ARG A 48 -30.73 -2.09 -3.57
C ARG A 48 -29.46 -1.74 -4.34
N SER A 49 -29.59 -1.37 -5.60
CA SER A 49 -28.46 -0.94 -6.44
C SER A 49 -27.84 0.36 -5.95
N ILE A 50 -28.64 1.28 -5.36
CA ILE A 50 -28.12 2.47 -4.67
C ILE A 50 -27.32 2.06 -3.42
N LYS A 51 -27.86 1.14 -2.60
CA LYS A 51 -27.12 0.60 -1.44
C LYS A 51 -25.77 0.00 -1.88
N ASP A 52 -25.77 -0.80 -2.93
CA ASP A 52 -24.58 -1.46 -3.45
C ASP A 52 -23.59 -0.44 -4.02
N ALA A 53 -24.05 0.60 -4.73
CA ALA A 53 -23.23 1.71 -5.20
C ALA A 53 -22.54 2.44 -4.04
N ILE A 54 -23.26 2.71 -2.94
CA ILE A 54 -22.70 3.32 -1.73
C ILE A 54 -21.66 2.39 -1.09
N LEU A 55 -21.93 1.10 -1.00
CA LEU A 55 -21.00 0.10 -0.46
C LEU A 55 -19.70 0.06 -1.28
N TYR A 56 -19.80 0.01 -2.61
CA TYR A 56 -18.64 0.04 -3.49
C TYR A 56 -17.87 1.35 -3.41
N GLY A 57 -18.54 2.50 -3.39
CA GLY A 57 -17.90 3.81 -3.22
C GLY A 57 -17.11 3.89 -1.91
N ARG A 58 -17.68 3.41 -0.79
CA ARG A 58 -16.98 3.33 0.50
C ARG A 58 -15.81 2.34 0.47
N THR A 59 -15.96 1.23 -0.26
CA THR A 59 -14.89 0.25 -0.45
C THR A 59 -13.71 0.84 -1.20
N ILE A 60 -13.96 1.51 -2.34
CA ILE A 60 -12.93 2.19 -3.13
C ILE A 60 -12.19 3.20 -2.26
N TYR A 61 -12.92 4.04 -1.51
CA TYR A 61 -12.32 5.02 -0.61
C TYR A 61 -11.42 4.36 0.45
N ASN A 62 -11.90 3.30 1.11
CA ASN A 62 -11.11 2.58 2.11
C ASN A 62 -9.87 1.91 1.48
N ASN A 63 -9.97 1.39 0.26
CA ASN A 63 -8.84 0.80 -0.46
C ASN A 63 -7.79 1.88 -0.84
N ILE A 64 -8.22 3.07 -1.26
CA ILE A 64 -7.32 4.22 -1.45
C ILE A 64 -6.59 4.56 -0.15
N LEU A 65 -7.28 4.59 1.00
CA LEU A 65 -6.64 4.84 2.29
C LEU A 65 -5.64 3.75 2.69
N LYS A 66 -5.89 2.48 2.36
CA LYS A 66 -4.93 1.38 2.57
C LYS A 66 -3.68 1.60 1.73
N PHE A 67 -3.85 1.93 0.45
CA PHE A 67 -2.73 2.23 -0.45
C PHE A 67 -1.93 3.45 0.02
N CYS A 68 -2.58 4.54 0.40
CA CYS A 68 -1.89 5.72 0.94
C CYS A 68 -1.05 5.39 2.19
N ARG A 69 -1.59 4.56 3.11
CA ARG A 69 -0.80 4.10 4.29
C ARG A 69 0.42 3.30 3.87
N PHE A 70 0.23 2.38 2.93
CA PHE A 70 1.31 1.56 2.39
C PHE A 70 2.42 2.43 1.81
N GLN A 71 2.07 3.30 0.87
CA GLN A 71 3.01 4.13 0.13
C GLN A 71 3.73 5.15 1.02
N LEU A 72 3.00 5.83 1.92
CA LEU A 72 3.61 6.85 2.78
C LEU A 72 4.65 6.27 3.76
N VAL A 73 4.43 5.06 4.28
CA VAL A 73 5.44 4.37 5.11
C VAL A 73 6.72 4.16 4.34
N ILE A 74 6.63 3.67 3.11
CA ILE A 74 7.77 3.36 2.25
C ILE A 74 8.54 4.63 1.87
N ASN A 75 7.81 5.64 1.39
CA ASN A 75 8.42 6.88 0.91
C ASN A 75 9.10 7.66 2.04
N ILE A 76 8.46 7.77 3.21
CA ILE A 76 9.08 8.40 4.38
C ILE A 76 10.34 7.64 4.79
N ALA A 77 10.29 6.31 4.85
CA ALA A 77 11.45 5.51 5.21
C ALA A 77 12.58 5.66 4.18
N ALA A 78 12.27 5.60 2.88
CA ALA A 78 13.25 5.77 1.81
C ALA A 78 13.95 7.14 1.88
N VAL A 79 13.16 8.22 2.06
CA VAL A 79 13.69 9.59 2.18
C VAL A 79 14.57 9.73 3.42
N VAL A 80 14.10 9.27 4.58
CA VAL A 80 14.86 9.37 5.85
C VAL A 80 16.15 8.57 5.77
N VAL A 81 16.11 7.34 5.27
CA VAL A 81 17.32 6.52 5.14
C VAL A 81 18.30 7.16 4.16
N SER A 82 17.85 7.59 2.97
CA SER A 82 18.72 8.22 1.98
C SER A 82 19.33 9.53 2.46
N ALA A 83 18.58 10.33 3.25
CA ALA A 83 19.06 11.60 3.78
C ALA A 83 20.07 11.42 4.93
N PHE A 84 19.88 10.42 5.79
CA PHE A 84 20.69 10.26 6.98
C PHE A 84 21.82 9.24 6.85
N ALA A 85 21.78 8.30 5.88
CA ALA A 85 22.82 7.29 5.69
C ALA A 85 24.24 7.87 5.52
N PRO A 86 24.46 9.00 4.81
CA PRO A 86 25.78 9.58 4.67
C PRO A 86 26.42 9.97 6.01
N PHE A 87 25.64 10.36 7.02
CA PHE A 87 26.16 10.69 8.35
C PHE A 87 26.75 9.46 9.09
N PHE A 88 26.39 8.25 8.65
CA PHE A 88 26.94 7.00 9.14
C PHE A 88 28.03 6.42 8.21
N GLY A 89 28.51 7.19 7.23
CA GLY A 89 29.51 6.74 6.27
C GLY A 89 28.96 5.80 5.19
N ILE A 90 27.64 5.72 5.06
CA ILE A 90 26.97 4.86 4.07
C ILE A 90 26.59 5.74 2.87
N MET A 91 27.30 5.52 1.77
CA MET A 91 27.00 6.25 0.53
C MET A 91 25.98 5.44 -0.29
N GLU A 92 24.87 6.11 -0.67
CA GLU A 92 23.84 5.57 -1.57
C GLU A 92 23.29 4.18 -1.16
N PRO A 93 22.69 4.03 0.01
CA PRO A 93 22.13 2.75 0.46
C PRO A 93 21.02 2.23 -0.46
N LEU A 94 20.26 3.16 -1.06
CA LEU A 94 19.32 2.94 -2.14
C LEU A 94 19.72 3.81 -3.33
N ARG A 95 20.07 3.20 -4.44
CA ARG A 95 20.41 3.90 -5.67
C ARG A 95 19.16 4.46 -6.36
N VAL A 96 19.35 5.39 -7.29
CA VAL A 96 18.24 5.98 -8.06
C VAL A 96 17.41 4.90 -8.76
N THR A 97 18.04 3.87 -9.32
CA THR A 97 17.35 2.75 -9.97
C THR A 97 16.50 1.92 -8.99
N HIS A 98 16.97 1.74 -7.74
CA HIS A 98 16.19 1.11 -6.68
C HIS A 98 14.96 1.94 -6.32
N LEU A 99 15.12 3.27 -6.15
CA LEU A 99 14.02 4.18 -5.87
C LEU A 99 13.01 4.26 -7.02
N LEU A 100 13.49 4.23 -8.28
CA LEU A 100 12.61 4.15 -9.45
C LEU A 100 11.83 2.82 -9.47
N PHE A 101 12.47 1.71 -9.16
CA PHE A 101 11.78 0.41 -9.06
C PHE A 101 10.70 0.45 -7.96
N ILE A 102 11.02 0.98 -6.80
CA ILE A 102 10.07 1.11 -5.68
C ILE A 102 8.90 2.00 -6.08
N ASN A 103 9.15 3.21 -6.57
CA ASN A 103 8.10 4.19 -6.84
C ASN A 103 7.31 3.91 -8.13
N LEU A 104 7.89 3.27 -9.14
CA LEU A 104 7.21 3.03 -10.40
C LEU A 104 6.61 1.61 -10.45
N VAL A 105 7.40 0.58 -10.16
CA VAL A 105 6.96 -0.81 -10.31
C VAL A 105 6.20 -1.26 -9.07
N MET A 106 6.81 -1.12 -7.89
CA MET A 106 6.22 -1.63 -6.67
C MET A 106 4.98 -0.85 -6.24
N ASP A 107 4.96 0.49 -6.37
CA ASP A 107 3.79 1.31 -6.02
C ASP A 107 2.62 1.06 -7.00
N SER A 108 2.89 0.93 -8.30
CA SER A 108 1.84 0.61 -9.29
C SER A 108 1.23 -0.77 -9.02
N LEU A 109 2.05 -1.77 -8.78
CA LEU A 109 1.58 -3.11 -8.42
C LEU A 109 0.92 -3.13 -7.04
N GLY A 110 1.43 -2.35 -6.08
CA GLY A 110 0.84 -2.15 -4.77
C GLY A 110 -0.55 -1.52 -4.82
N ALA A 111 -0.77 -0.57 -5.73
CA ALA A 111 -2.08 0.02 -5.97
C ALA A 111 -3.09 -1.03 -6.49
N ILE A 112 -2.68 -1.90 -7.41
CA ILE A 112 -3.50 -3.01 -7.89
C ILE A 112 -3.77 -4.01 -6.75
N MET A 113 -2.74 -4.34 -5.98
CA MET A 113 -2.80 -5.28 -4.86
C MET A 113 -3.82 -4.87 -3.80
N LEU A 114 -3.81 -3.59 -3.40
CA LEU A 114 -4.67 -3.04 -2.34
C LEU A 114 -5.98 -2.46 -2.88
N GLY A 115 -6.02 -2.04 -4.15
CA GLY A 115 -7.21 -1.49 -4.80
C GLY A 115 -8.31 -2.53 -5.04
N ASN A 116 -7.94 -3.81 -5.19
CA ASN A 116 -8.87 -4.91 -5.43
C ASN A 116 -9.34 -5.62 -4.14
N GLU A 117 -9.18 -4.99 -2.98
CA GLU A 117 -9.74 -5.54 -1.74
C GLU A 117 -11.28 -5.58 -1.81
N PRO A 118 -11.89 -6.68 -1.36
CA PRO A 118 -13.33 -6.89 -1.48
C PRO A 118 -14.13 -5.90 -0.63
N ALA A 119 -15.38 -5.70 -1.01
CA ALA A 119 -16.34 -4.94 -0.25
C ALA A 119 -16.70 -5.65 1.06
N HIS A 120 -16.67 -4.92 2.17
CA HIS A 120 -17.11 -5.40 3.48
C HIS A 120 -18.37 -4.68 3.92
N GLU A 121 -19.41 -5.44 4.28
CA GLU A 121 -20.67 -4.88 4.81
C GLU A 121 -20.45 -3.95 6.01
N SER A 122 -19.38 -4.15 6.77
CA SER A 122 -19.02 -3.26 7.89
C SER A 122 -18.81 -1.80 7.47
N TYR A 123 -18.46 -1.54 6.21
CA TYR A 123 -18.31 -0.16 5.70
C TYR A 123 -19.65 0.59 5.64
N MET A 124 -20.78 -0.14 5.56
CA MET A 124 -22.11 0.49 5.62
C MET A 124 -22.45 1.02 7.02
N HIS A 125 -21.83 0.49 8.06
CA HIS A 125 -21.99 0.96 9.44
C HIS A 125 -21.05 2.10 9.83
N GLU A 126 -20.15 2.50 8.94
CA GLU A 126 -19.29 3.67 9.16
C GLU A 126 -20.14 4.95 9.17
N LYS A 127 -19.81 5.87 10.09
CA LYS A 127 -20.45 7.19 10.13
C LYS A 127 -20.23 7.96 8.84
N PRO A 128 -21.20 8.80 8.42
CA PRO A 128 -21.01 9.69 7.28
C PRO A 128 -19.75 10.55 7.44
N ARG A 129 -19.02 10.73 6.36
CA ARG A 129 -17.81 11.56 6.37
C ARG A 129 -18.14 13.02 6.22
N ARG A 130 -17.33 13.87 6.82
CA ARG A 130 -17.41 15.31 6.62
C ARG A 130 -16.69 15.66 5.32
N ARG A 131 -17.18 16.69 4.61
CA ARG A 131 -16.56 17.22 3.38
C ARG A 131 -15.15 17.74 3.59
N ASP A 132 -14.88 18.31 4.78
CA ASP A 132 -13.60 18.89 5.19
C ASP A 132 -12.69 17.89 5.89
N ALA A 133 -13.04 16.60 5.91
CA ALA A 133 -12.23 15.58 6.55
C ALA A 133 -10.91 15.37 5.80
N SER A 134 -9.80 15.49 6.50
CA SER A 134 -8.49 15.15 5.94
C SER A 134 -8.43 13.67 5.54
N ILE A 135 -7.78 13.39 4.41
CA ILE A 135 -7.48 12.02 3.97
C ILE A 135 -6.61 11.31 5.03
N ILE A 136 -5.63 12.03 5.56
CA ILE A 136 -4.75 11.51 6.62
C ILE A 136 -5.37 11.85 7.97
N SER A 137 -6.04 10.87 8.58
CA SER A 137 -6.52 11.01 9.96
C SER A 137 -5.36 10.93 10.97
N PRO A 138 -5.49 11.47 12.20
CA PRO A 138 -4.46 11.36 13.23
C PRO A 138 -4.06 9.90 13.53
N ALA A 139 -5.03 8.99 13.53
CA ALA A 139 -4.77 7.56 13.72
C ALA A 139 -3.98 6.96 12.55
N MET A 140 -4.26 7.39 11.32
CA MET A 140 -3.51 7.00 10.13
C MET A 140 -2.08 7.55 10.18
N ALA A 141 -1.90 8.83 10.55
CA ALA A 141 -0.59 9.45 10.72
C ALA A 141 0.26 8.70 11.77
N ALA A 142 -0.34 8.38 12.93
CA ALA A 142 0.34 7.61 13.97
C ALA A 142 0.78 6.22 13.48
N GLN A 143 -0.04 5.53 12.68
CA GLN A 143 0.33 4.25 12.05
C GLN A 143 1.50 4.41 11.08
N ILE A 144 1.44 5.41 10.21
CA ILE A 144 2.49 5.70 9.23
C ILE A 144 3.82 5.99 9.94
N LEU A 145 3.80 6.85 10.96
CA LEU A 145 4.98 7.18 11.73
C LEU A 145 5.55 5.96 12.47
N TRP A 146 4.69 5.15 13.12
CA TRP A 146 5.12 3.96 13.83
C TRP A 146 5.83 2.95 12.90
N MET A 147 5.18 2.61 11.79
CA MET A 147 5.72 1.64 10.84
C MET A 147 6.91 2.20 10.04
N GLY A 148 6.86 3.48 9.67
CA GLY A 148 7.97 4.17 9.02
C GLY A 148 9.21 4.23 9.91
N THR A 149 9.04 4.58 11.19
CA THR A 149 10.15 4.57 12.17
C THR A 149 10.74 3.16 12.31
N TRP A 150 9.90 2.12 12.40
CA TRP A 150 10.41 0.75 12.46
C TRP A 150 11.22 0.38 11.22
N LEU A 151 10.73 0.70 10.02
CA LEU A 151 11.44 0.42 8.78
C LEU A 151 12.77 1.17 8.69
N VAL A 152 12.83 2.43 9.16
CA VAL A 152 14.06 3.22 9.26
C VAL A 152 15.04 2.59 10.24
N LEU A 153 14.59 2.23 11.45
CA LEU A 153 15.45 1.58 12.46
C LEU A 153 16.00 0.24 11.96
N LEU A 154 15.14 -0.56 11.32
CA LEU A 154 15.55 -1.83 10.71
C LEU A 154 16.60 -1.61 9.62
N SER A 155 16.42 -0.60 8.77
CA SER A 155 17.36 -0.22 7.71
C SER A 155 18.71 0.17 8.27
N PHE A 156 18.75 1.08 9.24
CA PHE A 156 20.01 1.49 9.87
C PHE A 156 20.67 0.34 10.63
N ALA A 157 19.90 -0.45 11.38
CA ALA A 157 20.46 -1.63 12.05
C ALA A 157 21.13 -2.58 11.06
N PHE A 158 20.46 -2.89 9.95
CA PHE A 158 21.00 -3.77 8.91
C PHE A 158 22.28 -3.23 8.26
N LEU A 159 22.33 -1.92 8.01
CA LEU A 159 23.44 -1.28 7.30
C LEU A 159 24.64 -0.99 8.20
N THR A 160 24.42 -0.74 9.50
CA THR A 160 25.49 -0.26 10.42
C THR A 160 26.02 -1.35 11.35
N GLN A 161 25.20 -2.36 11.69
CA GLN A 161 25.63 -3.36 12.68
C GLN A 161 26.57 -4.40 12.07
N PRO A 162 27.78 -4.61 12.66
CA PRO A 162 28.76 -5.55 12.15
C PRO A 162 28.26 -7.00 12.02
N ILE A 163 27.29 -7.39 12.87
CA ILE A 163 26.71 -8.73 12.85
C ILE A 163 26.03 -9.03 11.50
N PHE A 164 25.38 -8.03 10.90
CA PHE A 164 24.75 -8.23 9.59
C PHE A 164 25.79 -8.15 8.48
N ALA A 165 26.77 -7.26 8.57
CA ALA A 165 27.85 -7.17 7.60
C ALA A 165 28.64 -8.50 7.51
N ALA A 166 28.87 -9.16 8.63
CA ALA A 166 29.56 -10.45 8.70
C ALA A 166 28.80 -11.62 8.03
N CYS A 167 27.51 -11.45 7.77
CA CYS A 167 26.70 -12.46 7.08
C CYS A 167 26.89 -12.46 5.56
N PHE A 168 27.60 -11.48 4.98
CA PHE A 168 27.76 -11.32 3.53
C PHE A 168 29.22 -11.34 3.14
N ALA A 169 29.50 -11.77 1.91
CA ALA A 169 30.88 -11.86 1.40
C ALA A 169 31.53 -10.47 1.19
N GLY A 170 30.73 -9.42 1.16
CA GLY A 170 31.23 -8.07 1.02
C GLY A 170 30.11 -7.02 0.96
N GLN A 171 30.50 -5.76 0.91
CA GLN A 171 29.58 -4.61 0.95
C GLN A 171 28.58 -4.59 -0.22
N ALA A 172 28.99 -5.02 -1.41
CA ALA A 172 28.12 -5.07 -2.59
C ALA A 172 26.95 -6.05 -2.39
N GLU A 173 27.24 -7.24 -1.83
CA GLU A 173 26.20 -8.23 -1.50
C GLU A 173 25.29 -7.72 -0.38
N GLN A 174 25.86 -7.10 0.66
CA GLN A 174 25.08 -6.50 1.74
C GLN A 174 24.12 -5.41 1.23
N TYR A 175 24.55 -4.53 0.31
CA TYR A 175 23.68 -3.49 -0.25
C TYR A 175 22.57 -4.09 -1.13
N THR A 176 22.88 -5.15 -1.89
CA THR A 176 21.85 -5.87 -2.64
C THR A 176 20.85 -6.54 -1.70
N ALA A 177 21.33 -7.15 -0.62
CA ALA A 177 20.46 -7.74 0.41
C ALA A 177 19.64 -6.66 1.15
N TYR A 178 20.18 -5.45 1.33
CA TYR A 178 19.43 -4.32 1.86
C TYR A 178 18.29 -3.89 0.94
N PHE A 179 18.55 -3.79 -0.37
CA PHE A 179 17.48 -3.48 -1.35
C PHE A 179 16.38 -4.55 -1.29
N LEU A 180 16.74 -5.84 -1.25
CA LEU A 180 15.80 -6.94 -1.07
C LEU A 180 15.02 -6.81 0.24
N LEU A 181 15.71 -6.57 1.37
CA LEU A 181 15.08 -6.36 2.68
C LEU A 181 14.07 -5.24 2.66
N PHE A 182 14.41 -4.09 2.07
CA PHE A 182 13.54 -2.92 2.00
C PHE A 182 12.26 -3.21 1.21
N VAL A 183 12.38 -3.89 0.06
CA VAL A 183 11.22 -4.31 -0.75
C VAL A 183 10.37 -5.34 -0.01
N LEU A 184 10.98 -6.37 0.57
CA LEU A 184 10.26 -7.39 1.33
C LEU A 184 9.55 -6.82 2.56
N ALA A 185 10.21 -5.93 3.32
CA ALA A 185 9.59 -5.25 4.47
C ALA A 185 8.39 -4.39 4.05
N SER A 186 8.51 -3.71 2.91
CA SER A 186 7.40 -2.97 2.31
C SER A 186 6.24 -3.88 1.94
N LEU A 187 6.51 -5.02 1.32
CA LEU A 187 5.51 -6.03 0.97
C LEU A 187 4.84 -6.65 2.22
N MET A 188 5.60 -6.90 3.29
CA MET A 188 5.06 -7.34 4.59
C MET A 188 4.14 -6.28 5.21
N ASN A 189 4.50 -4.99 5.08
CA ASN A 189 3.60 -3.91 5.48
C ASN A 189 2.28 -3.89 4.70
N GLY A 190 2.26 -4.40 3.48
CA GLY A 190 1.04 -4.60 2.70
C GLY A 190 -0.01 -5.44 3.43
N PHE A 191 0.39 -6.50 4.14
CA PHE A 191 -0.52 -7.29 4.98
C PHE A 191 -1.07 -6.48 6.17
N ASN A 192 -0.25 -5.64 6.78
CA ASN A 192 -0.63 -4.82 7.93
C ASN A 192 -1.72 -3.80 7.61
N VAL A 193 -1.65 -3.17 6.42
CA VAL A 193 -2.60 -2.12 6.01
C VAL A 193 -3.94 -2.68 5.54
N ARG A 194 -4.02 -3.96 5.17
CA ARG A 194 -5.27 -4.62 4.76
C ARG A 194 -6.29 -4.70 5.90
N SER A 195 -5.85 -4.98 7.11
CA SER A 195 -6.72 -5.21 8.25
C SER A 195 -6.48 -4.19 9.36
N SER A 196 -7.55 -3.60 9.87
CA SER A 196 -7.51 -2.76 11.08
C SER A 196 -7.42 -3.59 12.38
N GLY A 197 -7.75 -4.89 12.31
CA GLY A 197 -7.73 -5.83 13.44
C GLY A 197 -6.47 -6.68 13.50
N PHE A 198 -6.50 -7.69 14.40
CA PHE A 198 -5.39 -8.65 14.57
C PHE A 198 -5.31 -9.71 13.46
N GLY A 199 -6.38 -9.92 12.71
CA GLY A 199 -6.45 -10.91 11.63
C GLY A 199 -5.77 -10.42 10.36
N ILE A 200 -4.42 -10.35 10.36
CA ILE A 200 -3.63 -9.83 9.23
C ILE A 200 -3.82 -10.68 7.95
N PHE A 201 -3.95 -11.99 8.13
CA PHE A 201 -4.12 -12.96 7.03
C PHE A 201 -5.60 -13.31 6.76
N ARG A 202 -6.53 -12.62 7.44
CA ARG A 202 -7.96 -12.83 7.21
C ARG A 202 -8.33 -12.41 5.79
N ASP A 203 -9.26 -13.15 5.21
CA ASP A 203 -9.84 -12.87 3.88
C ASP A 203 -8.82 -12.79 2.72
N LEU A 204 -7.64 -13.43 2.85
CA LEU A 204 -6.67 -13.55 1.76
C LEU A 204 -7.26 -14.28 0.54
N GLY A 205 -8.13 -15.28 0.77
CA GLY A 205 -8.81 -16.00 -0.28
C GLY A 205 -9.80 -15.15 -1.08
N ALA A 206 -10.33 -14.08 -0.49
CA ALA A 206 -11.24 -13.16 -1.15
C ALA A 206 -10.52 -12.17 -2.10
N ASN A 207 -9.21 -12.00 -1.94
CA ASN A 207 -8.37 -11.22 -2.86
C ASN A 207 -7.17 -12.04 -3.34
N PRO A 208 -7.35 -12.98 -4.25
CA PRO A 208 -6.24 -13.77 -4.81
C PRO A 208 -5.26 -12.89 -5.60
N GLY A 209 -5.69 -11.72 -6.08
CA GLY A 209 -4.84 -10.73 -6.74
C GLY A 209 -3.73 -10.22 -5.81
N PHE A 210 -4.02 -10.07 -4.53
CA PHE A 210 -3.03 -9.64 -3.53
C PHE A 210 -1.80 -10.57 -3.51
N LEU A 211 -2.03 -11.88 -3.35
CA LEU A 211 -0.93 -12.86 -3.30
C LEU A 211 -0.21 -13.02 -4.64
N ARG A 212 -0.94 -12.91 -5.77
CA ARG A 212 -0.32 -12.96 -7.10
C ARG A 212 0.63 -11.78 -7.33
N VAL A 213 0.20 -10.58 -6.99
CA VAL A 213 1.04 -9.36 -7.11
C VAL A 213 2.20 -9.42 -6.13
N TRP A 214 1.96 -9.80 -4.87
CA TRP A 214 2.98 -9.98 -3.85
C TRP A 214 4.07 -10.97 -4.33
N GLY A 215 3.66 -12.15 -4.77
CA GLY A 215 4.57 -13.16 -5.31
C GLY A 215 5.26 -12.72 -6.60
N GLY A 216 4.55 -12.00 -7.48
CA GLY A 216 5.10 -11.42 -8.70
C GLY A 216 6.25 -10.45 -8.41
N ILE A 217 6.10 -9.55 -7.44
CA ILE A 217 7.17 -8.62 -7.03
C ILE A 217 8.37 -9.39 -6.48
N VAL A 218 8.15 -10.43 -5.64
CA VAL A 218 9.23 -11.28 -5.13
C VAL A 218 9.96 -12.00 -6.26
N LEU A 219 9.24 -12.51 -7.25
CA LEU A 219 9.84 -13.15 -8.44
C LEU A 219 10.63 -12.15 -9.28
N ILE A 220 10.13 -10.93 -9.48
CA ILE A 220 10.86 -9.86 -10.18
C ILE A 220 12.15 -9.54 -9.42
N MET A 221 12.09 -9.40 -8.08
CA MET A 221 13.27 -9.17 -7.26
C MET A 221 14.28 -10.32 -7.39
N ALA A 222 13.80 -11.56 -7.37
CA ALA A 222 14.68 -12.73 -7.57
C ALA A 222 15.33 -12.71 -8.95
N ALA A 223 14.60 -12.33 -10.00
CA ALA A 223 15.14 -12.21 -11.34
C ALA A 223 16.20 -11.09 -11.43
N ILE A 224 15.96 -9.92 -10.88
CA ILE A 224 16.90 -8.80 -10.88
C ILE A 224 18.19 -9.15 -10.14
N ILE A 225 18.08 -9.71 -8.93
CA ILE A 225 19.23 -10.02 -8.07
C ILE A 225 20.10 -11.14 -8.66
N ASN A 226 19.46 -12.12 -9.30
CA ASN A 226 20.18 -13.25 -9.90
C ASN A 226 20.52 -13.03 -11.39
N ALA A 227 20.10 -11.93 -12.01
CA ALA A 227 20.41 -11.63 -13.39
C ALA A 227 21.92 -11.71 -13.71
N PRO A 228 22.84 -11.21 -12.83
CA PRO A 228 24.28 -11.32 -13.10
C PRO A 228 24.83 -12.76 -13.22
N LEU A 229 24.08 -13.76 -12.78
CA LEU A 229 24.45 -15.18 -12.96
C LEU A 229 24.19 -15.70 -14.39
N LEU A 230 23.40 -14.98 -15.17
CA LEU A 230 23.10 -15.36 -16.55
C LEU A 230 24.32 -15.09 -17.44
N PRO A 231 24.77 -16.08 -18.26
CA PRO A 231 25.95 -15.95 -19.10
C PRO A 231 25.63 -15.16 -20.39
N ASN A 232 24.93 -14.02 -20.29
CA ASN A 232 24.55 -13.21 -21.42
C ASN A 232 24.65 -11.72 -21.10
N GLU A 233 24.70 -10.88 -22.15
CA GLU A 233 24.80 -9.43 -22.02
C GLU A 233 23.60 -8.81 -21.26
N ILE A 234 22.41 -9.40 -21.37
CA ILE A 234 21.20 -8.92 -20.70
C ILE A 234 21.34 -9.05 -19.19
N GLY A 235 21.83 -10.21 -18.71
CA GLY A 235 22.07 -10.43 -17.28
C GLY A 235 23.11 -9.45 -16.72
N ALA A 236 24.22 -9.26 -17.42
CA ALA A 236 25.24 -8.28 -17.07
C ALA A 236 24.69 -6.85 -17.05
N TRP A 237 23.88 -6.47 -18.05
CA TRP A 237 23.25 -5.16 -18.14
C TRP A 237 22.28 -4.90 -16.99
N ILE A 238 21.39 -5.86 -16.66
CA ILE A 238 20.45 -5.74 -15.54
C ILE A 238 21.23 -5.59 -14.23
N GLY A 239 22.25 -6.44 -13.99
CA GLY A 239 23.09 -6.38 -12.81
C GLY A 239 23.78 -5.02 -12.66
N ALA A 240 24.31 -4.47 -13.73
CA ALA A 240 24.93 -3.15 -13.74
C ALA A 240 23.90 -2.03 -13.49
N MET A 241 22.73 -2.11 -14.12
CA MET A 241 21.66 -1.10 -13.98
C MET A 241 21.15 -0.99 -12.54
N PHE A 242 20.92 -2.11 -11.87
CA PHE A 242 20.52 -2.15 -10.47
C PHE A 242 21.71 -2.21 -9.51
N SER A 243 22.93 -2.35 -10.01
CA SER A 243 24.14 -2.57 -9.20
C SER A 243 23.96 -3.71 -8.18
N CYS A 244 23.26 -4.75 -8.60
CA CYS A 244 22.99 -5.92 -7.81
C CYS A 244 24.07 -6.98 -8.02
N THR A 245 24.42 -7.65 -6.93
CA THR A 245 25.23 -8.87 -6.92
C THR A 245 24.40 -10.02 -6.39
N PRO A 246 24.61 -11.26 -6.87
CA PRO A 246 23.88 -12.41 -6.37
C PRO A 246 24.04 -12.53 -4.85
N ILE A 247 22.95 -12.86 -4.18
CA ILE A 247 22.92 -13.05 -2.73
C ILE A 247 22.91 -14.56 -2.46
N HIS A 248 23.73 -15.02 -1.51
CA HIS A 248 23.70 -16.42 -1.08
C HIS A 248 22.37 -16.79 -0.38
N PRO A 249 21.95 -18.06 -0.35
CA PRO A 249 20.65 -18.47 0.19
C PRO A 249 20.38 -18.01 1.63
N GLY A 250 21.41 -18.00 2.49
CA GLY A 250 21.29 -17.50 3.86
C GLY A 250 20.94 -16.01 3.93
N GLY A 251 21.45 -15.19 3.01
CA GLY A 251 21.12 -13.76 2.90
C GLY A 251 19.66 -13.53 2.53
N TRP A 252 19.07 -14.37 1.66
CA TRP A 252 17.63 -14.34 1.35
C TRP A 252 16.78 -14.66 2.57
N VAL A 253 17.14 -15.71 3.33
CA VAL A 253 16.44 -16.08 4.56
C VAL A 253 16.52 -14.97 5.59
N LEU A 254 17.71 -14.39 5.79
CA LEU A 254 17.90 -13.28 6.72
C LEU A 254 17.05 -12.07 6.34
N ALA A 255 17.07 -11.64 5.08
CA ALA A 255 16.27 -10.54 4.60
C ALA A 255 14.77 -10.79 4.80
N PHE A 256 14.30 -12.02 4.53
CA PHE A 256 12.90 -12.40 4.73
C PHE A 256 12.51 -12.37 6.22
N LEU A 257 13.32 -12.94 7.11
CA LEU A 257 13.04 -12.96 8.54
C LEU A 257 13.02 -11.55 9.15
N LEU A 258 13.96 -10.70 8.74
CA LEU A 258 13.97 -9.30 9.17
C LEU A 258 12.77 -8.52 8.63
N ALA A 259 12.41 -8.70 7.36
CA ALA A 259 11.22 -8.11 6.76
C ALA A 259 9.93 -8.56 7.48
N ALA A 260 9.85 -9.83 7.89
CA ALA A 260 8.69 -10.37 8.60
C ALA A 260 8.45 -9.70 9.96
N THR A 261 9.46 -9.03 10.55
CA THR A 261 9.31 -8.26 11.81
C THR A 261 8.30 -7.12 11.68
N MET A 262 8.01 -6.65 10.46
CA MET A 262 6.95 -5.68 10.21
C MET A 262 5.58 -6.14 10.74
N LEU A 263 5.31 -7.45 10.72
CA LEU A 263 4.03 -8.02 11.14
C LEU A 263 3.81 -7.91 12.66
N PRO A 264 4.69 -8.45 13.52
CA PRO A 264 4.53 -8.37 14.97
C PRO A 264 4.60 -6.93 15.50
N VAL A 265 5.34 -6.05 14.84
CA VAL A 265 5.44 -4.63 15.23
C VAL A 265 4.11 -3.89 15.03
N ASP A 266 3.39 -4.16 13.94
CA ASP A 266 2.04 -3.60 13.76
C ASP A 266 1.02 -4.24 14.71
N LEU A 267 1.14 -5.54 14.99
CA LEU A 267 0.29 -6.20 16.00
C LEU A 267 0.50 -5.59 17.39
N LEU A 268 1.74 -5.30 17.77
CA LEU A 268 2.05 -4.60 19.02
C LEU A 268 1.39 -3.21 19.05
N ARG A 269 1.52 -2.43 17.97
CA ARG A 269 0.83 -1.13 17.85
C ARG A 269 -0.67 -1.27 18.04
N LYS A 270 -1.31 -2.24 17.36
CA LYS A 270 -2.75 -2.50 17.46
C LYS A 270 -3.15 -2.88 18.90
N ALA A 271 -2.33 -3.69 19.59
CA ALA A 271 -2.55 -4.04 20.98
C ALA A 271 -2.47 -2.83 21.91
N LEU A 272 -1.43 -1.97 21.74
CA LEU A 272 -1.28 -0.74 22.50
C LEU A 272 -2.46 0.22 22.31
N VAL A 273 -2.87 0.45 21.06
CA VAL A 273 -4.02 1.32 20.75
C VAL A 273 -5.32 0.77 21.36
N ARG A 274 -5.48 -0.56 21.43
CA ARG A 274 -6.65 -1.18 22.06
C ARG A 274 -6.63 -1.06 23.59
N ALA A 275 -5.45 -1.15 24.19
CA ALA A 275 -5.30 -1.03 25.65
C ALA A 275 -5.50 0.42 26.16
N LEU A 276 -5.29 1.41 25.29
CA LEU A 276 -5.45 2.83 25.62
C LEU A 276 -6.86 3.39 25.35
N ARG A 277 -7.76 2.58 24.77
CA ARG A 277 -9.18 2.91 24.54
C ARG A 277 -10.08 2.33 25.63
#